data_6796e29431c6caef29d30209746d2c97
#
_entry.id   6796e29431c6caef29d30209746d2c97
#
_cell.length_a   1.000
_cell.length_b   1.000
_cell.length_c   1.000
_cell.angle_alpha   90.00
_cell.angle_beta   90.00
_cell.angle_gamma   90.00
#
_symmetry.space_group_name_H-M   'P 1'
#
loop_
_entity.id
_entity.type
_entity.pdbx_description
1 polymer ?
#
loop_
_entity_poly.entity_id
_entity_poly.type
_entity_poly.pdbx_seq_one_letter_code
_entity_poly.pdbx_strand_id
1 'polypeptide(L)'
;LTVHYEGDKTVLSQGKSKIDGSVITFTNTSALPGISLTIADYDKKALRVDSTDYEIYYFKGHDYFSKYFEPLSDTLPGVIREVKNSLEIEKDRDYPFGKFVLAETPVQFATYARNWKGYTEYVMPEILFVPERGISLGQDFEAERRRMNEWGRHGGPMDETEQNISLFNRFVSSLTSENSQNGWNPDN
;
A
#
# COMPACT_ATOMS: atom_id res chain seq x y z
N LEU A 1 9.39 -8.05 19.81
CA LEU A 1 9.08 -6.67 20.19
C LEU A 1 7.82 -6.67 21.05
N THR A 2 7.91 -6.08 22.24
CA THR A 2 6.74 -5.88 23.13
C THR A 2 6.55 -4.38 23.31
N VAL A 3 5.32 -3.92 23.11
CA VAL A 3 4.96 -2.50 23.19
C VAL A 3 3.84 -2.34 24.20
N HIS A 4 4.02 -1.45 25.15
CA HIS A 4 2.99 -0.96 26.04
C HIS A 4 2.43 0.33 25.47
N TYR A 5 1.12 0.43 25.30
CA TYR A 5 0.50 1.60 24.70
C TYR A 5 -0.80 1.97 25.43
N GLU A 6 -1.23 3.21 25.27
CA GLU A 6 -2.43 3.74 25.89
C GLU A 6 -3.43 4.18 24.81
N GLY A 7 -4.72 4.06 25.13
CA GLY A 7 -5.82 4.45 24.26
C GLY A 7 -6.05 3.49 23.08
N ASP A 8 -6.96 3.89 22.20
CA ASP A 8 -7.40 3.10 21.04
C ASP A 8 -6.49 3.35 19.83
N LYS A 9 -5.18 3.13 19.99
CA LYS A 9 -4.23 3.30 18.91
C LYS A 9 -3.98 1.97 18.19
N THR A 10 -3.81 2.05 16.90
CA THR A 10 -3.29 0.92 16.11
C THR A 10 -1.77 0.91 16.21
N VAL A 11 -1.23 -0.23 16.60
CA VAL A 11 0.21 -0.47 16.70
C VAL A 11 0.61 -1.47 15.63
N LEU A 12 1.54 -1.11 14.76
CA LEU A 12 2.01 -1.94 13.65
C LEU A 12 3.50 -2.23 13.78
N SER A 13 3.86 -3.48 13.55
CA SER A 13 5.24 -3.95 13.42
C SER A 13 5.26 -5.29 12.66
N GLN A 14 6.46 -5.77 12.37
CA GLN A 14 6.67 -7.05 11.69
C GLN A 14 6.29 -8.25 12.57
N GLY A 15 5.87 -9.33 11.93
CA GLY A 15 5.56 -10.60 12.56
C GLY A 15 4.10 -10.72 13.01
N LYS A 16 3.83 -11.83 13.71
CA LYS A 16 2.50 -12.11 14.28
C LYS A 16 2.31 -11.31 15.56
N SER A 17 1.20 -10.61 15.66
CA SER A 17 0.84 -9.84 16.86
C SER A 17 -0.04 -10.65 17.80
N LYS A 18 0.18 -10.45 19.11
CA LYS A 18 -0.72 -10.89 20.17
C LYS A 18 -0.98 -9.72 21.11
N ILE A 19 -2.25 -9.42 21.32
CA ILE A 19 -2.70 -8.32 22.18
C ILE A 19 -3.16 -8.91 23.51
N ASP A 20 -2.72 -8.28 24.59
CA ASP A 20 -3.13 -8.59 25.97
C ASP A 20 -3.31 -7.25 26.73
N GLY A 21 -4.55 -6.79 26.81
CA GLY A 21 -4.88 -5.48 27.37
C GLY A 21 -4.19 -4.34 26.60
N SER A 22 -3.36 -3.56 27.29
CA SER A 22 -2.57 -2.46 26.75
C SER A 22 -1.16 -2.87 26.27
N VAL A 23 -0.93 -4.16 26.13
CA VAL A 23 0.36 -4.71 25.67
C VAL A 23 0.16 -5.45 24.36
N ILE A 24 0.96 -5.11 23.36
CA ILE A 24 1.05 -5.87 22.10
C ILE A 24 2.44 -6.46 21.95
N THR A 25 2.49 -7.74 21.65
CA THR A 25 3.74 -8.45 21.40
C THR A 25 3.78 -8.93 19.95
N PHE A 26 4.85 -8.59 19.25
CA PHE A 26 5.14 -9.05 17.90
C PHE A 26 6.22 -10.11 17.92
N THR A 27 5.95 -11.24 17.28
CA THR A 27 6.84 -12.39 17.22
C THR A 27 7.14 -12.73 15.76
N ASN A 28 8.42 -12.77 15.42
CA ASN A 28 8.91 -13.18 14.11
C ASN A 28 9.48 -14.60 14.19
N THR A 29 9.24 -15.40 13.17
CA THR A 29 9.77 -16.76 13.04
C THR A 29 11.14 -16.79 12.37
N SER A 30 11.52 -15.72 11.69
CA SER A 30 12.79 -15.58 10.98
C SER A 30 13.52 -14.32 11.43
N ALA A 31 14.84 -14.31 11.29
CA ALA A 31 15.64 -13.11 11.49
C ALA A 31 15.28 -12.08 10.41
N LEU A 32 15.07 -10.84 10.83
CA LEU A 32 14.76 -9.73 9.95
C LEU A 32 15.94 -8.74 9.90
N PRO A 33 16.21 -8.10 8.76
CA PRO A 33 17.26 -7.09 8.64
C PRO A 33 16.96 -5.83 9.45
N GLY A 34 15.68 -5.58 9.75
CA GLY A 34 15.20 -4.46 10.52
C GLY A 34 13.75 -4.65 10.95
N ILE A 35 13.33 -3.87 11.91
CA ILE A 35 11.95 -3.78 12.37
C ILE A 35 11.52 -2.33 12.37
N SER A 36 10.24 -2.09 12.13
CA SER A 36 9.60 -0.78 12.27
C SER A 36 8.53 -0.83 13.34
N LEU A 37 8.24 0.31 13.93
CA LEU A 37 7.13 0.51 14.85
C LEU A 37 6.35 1.74 14.42
N THR A 38 5.06 1.57 14.21
CA THR A 38 4.15 2.67 13.90
C THR A 38 2.97 2.62 14.85
N ILE A 39 2.63 3.77 15.42
CA ILE A 39 1.50 3.92 16.35
C ILE A 39 0.69 5.13 15.90
N ALA A 40 -0.55 4.89 15.48
CA ALA A 40 -1.44 5.96 15.01
C ALA A 40 -2.92 5.58 15.10
N ASP A 41 -3.77 6.55 14.79
CA ASP A 41 -5.20 6.32 14.58
C ASP A 41 -5.43 5.93 13.13
N TYR A 42 -5.47 4.64 12.89
CA TYR A 42 -5.71 4.08 11.56
C TYR A 42 -7.10 3.49 11.41
N ASP A 43 -7.66 3.67 10.21
CA ASP A 43 -8.66 2.77 9.67
C ASP A 43 -7.95 1.67 8.87
N LYS A 44 -8.61 0.52 8.73
CA LYS A 44 -8.01 -0.66 8.09
C LYS A 44 -8.93 -1.23 7.03
N LYS A 45 -8.35 -1.58 5.88
CA LYS A 45 -8.95 -2.53 4.95
C LYS A 45 -8.03 -3.74 4.80
N ALA A 46 -8.63 -4.91 4.67
CA ALA A 46 -7.88 -6.15 4.56
C ALA A 46 -8.51 -7.09 3.55
N LEU A 47 -7.68 -7.83 2.86
CA LEU A 47 -8.06 -8.84 1.89
C LEU A 47 -7.10 -10.02 2.01
N ARG A 48 -7.64 -11.23 2.09
CA ARG A 48 -6.83 -12.44 2.05
C ARG A 48 -6.80 -13.01 0.65
N VAL A 49 -5.60 -13.19 0.12
CA VAL A 49 -5.38 -13.88 -1.15
C VAL A 49 -4.42 -15.03 -0.91
N ASP A 50 -4.91 -16.24 -1.17
CA ASP A 50 -4.21 -17.50 -0.89
C ASP A 50 -3.77 -17.59 0.58
N SER A 51 -2.48 -17.62 0.86
CA SER A 51 -1.91 -17.71 2.22
C SER A 51 -1.46 -16.36 2.80
N THR A 52 -1.64 -15.26 2.06
CA THR A 52 -1.13 -13.94 2.43
C THR A 52 -2.28 -12.98 2.76
N ASP A 53 -2.16 -12.30 3.87
CA ASP A 53 -3.07 -11.21 4.27
C ASP A 53 -2.51 -9.89 3.71
N TYR A 54 -3.29 -9.23 2.86
CA TYR A 54 -3.00 -7.90 2.31
C TYR A 54 -3.78 -6.87 3.08
N GLU A 55 -3.10 -5.92 3.68
CA GLU A 55 -3.69 -4.95 4.58
C GLU A 55 -3.27 -3.53 4.19
N ILE A 56 -4.20 -2.60 4.21
CA ILE A 56 -3.92 -1.17 4.10
C ILE A 56 -4.40 -0.47 5.37
N TYR A 57 -3.50 0.28 5.97
CA TYR A 57 -3.77 1.15 7.12
C TYR A 57 -3.62 2.59 6.65
N TYR A 58 -4.67 3.36 6.80
CA TYR A 58 -4.73 4.77 6.41
C TYR A 58 -5.27 5.59 7.58
N PHE A 59 -4.85 6.85 7.68
CA PHE A 59 -5.30 7.71 8.76
C PHE A 59 -6.82 7.93 8.67
N LYS A 60 -7.46 8.10 9.81
CA LYS A 60 -8.90 8.35 9.88
C LYS A 60 -9.30 9.52 8.99
N GLY A 61 -10.30 9.31 8.15
CA GLY A 61 -10.77 10.29 7.18
C GLY A 61 -9.95 10.41 5.89
N HIS A 62 -8.94 9.55 5.70
CA HIS A 62 -8.12 9.53 4.48
C HIS A 62 -8.55 8.47 3.47
N ASP A 63 -9.76 7.92 3.57
CA ASP A 63 -10.29 7.00 2.56
C ASP A 63 -10.67 7.76 1.27
N TYR A 64 -9.66 8.07 0.46
CA TYR A 64 -9.83 8.77 -0.82
C TYR A 64 -10.03 7.82 -2.00
N PHE A 65 -9.88 6.52 -1.81
CA PHE A 65 -9.82 5.52 -2.89
C PHE A 65 -11.03 4.55 -2.92
N SER A 66 -11.66 4.23 -1.80
CA SER A 66 -12.67 3.18 -1.72
C SER A 66 -13.85 3.37 -2.65
N LYS A 67 -14.37 4.57 -2.73
CA LYS A 67 -15.52 4.90 -3.61
C LYS A 67 -15.25 4.64 -5.10
N TYR A 68 -13.97 4.59 -5.50
CA TYR A 68 -13.61 4.32 -6.90
C TYR A 68 -13.34 2.83 -7.16
N PHE A 69 -12.87 2.10 -6.17
CA PHE A 69 -12.39 0.73 -6.35
C PHE A 69 -13.28 -0.33 -5.71
N GLU A 70 -14.24 0.06 -4.88
CA GLU A 70 -15.20 -0.87 -4.30
C GLU A 70 -15.96 -1.71 -5.34
N PRO A 71 -16.40 -1.15 -6.49
CA PRO A 71 -17.02 -1.93 -7.57
C PRO A 71 -16.09 -2.97 -8.21
N LEU A 72 -14.78 -2.85 -8.01
CA LEU A 72 -13.78 -3.77 -8.55
C LEU A 72 -13.28 -4.78 -7.50
N SER A 73 -13.91 -4.85 -6.34
CA SER A 73 -13.50 -5.71 -5.22
C SER A 73 -13.38 -7.19 -5.59
N ASP A 74 -14.25 -7.68 -6.46
CA ASP A 74 -14.24 -9.08 -6.93
C ASP A 74 -13.06 -9.38 -7.86
N THR A 75 -12.53 -8.37 -8.53
CA THR A 75 -11.40 -8.49 -9.47
C THR A 75 -10.06 -8.39 -8.75
N LEU A 76 -10.02 -7.66 -7.64
CA LEU A 76 -8.77 -7.34 -6.92
C LEU A 76 -7.99 -8.60 -6.46
N PRO A 77 -8.61 -9.67 -5.93
CA PRO A 77 -7.87 -10.89 -5.56
C PRO A 77 -7.15 -11.53 -6.75
N GLY A 78 -7.77 -11.52 -7.93
CA GLY A 78 -7.18 -12.02 -9.17
C GLY A 78 -5.93 -11.22 -9.58
N VAL A 79 -6.05 -9.89 -9.58
CA VAL A 79 -4.95 -8.98 -9.92
C VAL A 79 -3.78 -9.15 -8.94
N ILE A 80 -4.05 -9.20 -7.64
CA ILE A 80 -3.01 -9.40 -6.63
C ILE A 80 -2.28 -10.73 -6.85
N ARG A 81 -3.02 -11.80 -7.13
CA ARG A 81 -2.43 -13.12 -7.40
C ARG A 81 -1.55 -13.10 -8.66
N GLU A 82 -2.00 -12.47 -9.71
CA GLU A 82 -1.26 -12.36 -10.96
C GLU A 82 0.05 -11.59 -10.76
N VAL A 83 -0.01 -10.41 -10.11
CA VAL A 83 1.18 -9.60 -9.82
C VAL A 83 2.14 -10.36 -8.92
N LYS A 84 1.65 -10.99 -7.84
CA LYS A 84 2.47 -11.80 -6.93
C LYS A 84 3.20 -12.89 -7.70
N ASN A 85 2.47 -13.71 -8.47
CA ASN A 85 3.05 -14.82 -9.24
C ASN A 85 4.09 -14.32 -10.25
N SER A 86 3.82 -13.20 -10.94
CA SER A 86 4.77 -12.62 -11.88
C SER A 86 6.08 -12.20 -11.21
N LEU A 87 5.98 -11.57 -10.02
CA LEU A 87 7.15 -11.16 -9.25
C LEU A 87 7.93 -12.36 -8.70
N GLU A 88 7.25 -13.39 -8.21
CA GLU A 88 7.88 -14.63 -7.70
C GLU A 88 8.65 -15.36 -8.81
N ILE A 89 8.07 -15.44 -10.02
CA ILE A 89 8.74 -15.99 -11.19
C ILE A 89 9.94 -15.12 -11.59
N GLU A 90 9.78 -13.81 -11.68
CA GLU A 90 10.86 -12.90 -12.07
C GLU A 90 12.05 -12.95 -11.09
N LYS A 91 11.77 -13.07 -9.81
CA LYS A 91 12.79 -13.09 -8.76
C LYS A 91 13.29 -14.49 -8.41
N ASP A 92 12.71 -15.55 -9.02
CA ASP A 92 12.98 -16.96 -8.69
C ASP A 92 12.91 -17.21 -7.17
N ARG A 93 11.89 -16.64 -6.53
CA ARG A 93 11.71 -16.70 -5.08
C ARG A 93 10.28 -16.43 -4.67
N ASP A 94 9.73 -17.28 -3.81
CA ASP A 94 8.42 -17.05 -3.19
C ASP A 94 8.45 -15.90 -2.18
N TYR A 95 7.33 -15.20 -2.04
CA TYR A 95 7.14 -14.20 -1.00
C TYR A 95 7.12 -14.88 0.39
N PRO A 96 8.09 -14.58 1.27
CA PRO A 96 8.35 -15.41 2.45
C PRO A 96 7.43 -15.08 3.64
N PHE A 97 6.56 -14.07 3.53
CA PHE A 97 5.77 -13.59 4.67
C PHE A 97 4.30 -13.92 4.51
N GLY A 98 3.60 -14.10 5.65
CA GLY A 98 2.16 -14.36 5.67
C GLY A 98 1.29 -13.10 5.58
N LYS A 99 1.89 -11.92 5.56
CA LYS A 99 1.17 -10.65 5.37
C LYS A 99 1.98 -9.65 4.54
N PHE A 100 1.26 -8.74 3.89
CA PHE A 100 1.79 -7.57 3.23
C PHE A 100 0.98 -6.36 3.64
N VAL A 101 1.63 -5.38 4.22
CA VAL A 101 0.98 -4.20 4.83
C VAL A 101 1.41 -2.94 4.11
N LEU A 102 0.44 -2.15 3.69
CA LEU A 102 0.63 -0.75 3.32
C LEU A 102 0.22 0.12 4.51
N ALA A 103 1.09 0.99 4.99
CA ALA A 103 0.77 1.88 6.10
C ALA A 103 1.03 3.34 5.72
N GLU A 104 -0.02 4.18 5.83
CA GLU A 104 0.16 5.62 5.65
C GLU A 104 1.09 6.20 6.70
N THR A 105 1.92 7.13 6.25
CA THR A 105 2.77 7.96 7.10
C THR A 105 2.64 9.42 6.72
N PRO A 106 2.92 10.36 7.63
CA PRO A 106 2.94 11.78 7.29
C PRO A 106 3.85 12.08 6.10
N VAL A 107 3.46 13.05 5.28
CA VAL A 107 4.24 13.46 4.09
C VAL A 107 5.69 13.77 4.44
N GLN A 108 5.92 14.40 5.59
CA GLN A 108 7.27 14.74 6.04
C GLN A 108 8.16 13.50 6.22
N PHE A 109 7.60 12.38 6.65
CA PHE A 109 8.35 11.12 6.75
C PHE A 109 8.76 10.61 5.37
N ALA A 110 7.85 10.69 4.40
CA ALA A 110 8.13 10.26 3.03
C ALA A 110 9.08 11.20 2.27
N THR A 111 9.09 12.50 2.59
CA THR A 111 9.91 13.50 1.90
C THR A 111 11.40 13.44 2.30
N TYR A 112 11.68 13.03 3.53
CA TYR A 112 13.05 12.92 4.02
C TYR A 112 13.53 11.47 3.92
N ALA A 113 14.03 11.10 2.74
CA ALA A 113 14.66 9.80 2.53
C ALA A 113 15.81 9.62 3.50
N ARG A 114 15.68 8.67 4.41
CA ARG A 114 16.74 8.26 5.32
C ARG A 114 17.31 6.95 4.81
N ASN A 115 18.51 7.02 4.26
CA ASN A 115 19.22 5.83 3.83
C ASN A 115 20.11 5.36 4.97
N TRP A 116 19.80 4.21 5.54
CA TRP A 116 20.60 3.60 6.57
C TRP A 116 21.25 2.34 6.01
N LYS A 117 22.57 2.38 5.80
CA LYS A 117 23.36 1.23 5.35
C LYS A 117 22.77 0.47 4.14
N GLY A 118 22.27 1.20 3.14
CA GLY A 118 21.69 0.62 1.94
C GLY A 118 20.23 0.17 2.04
N TYR A 119 19.54 0.46 3.15
CA TYR A 119 18.12 0.24 3.32
C TYR A 119 17.35 1.56 3.24
N THR A 120 16.16 1.52 2.67
CA THR A 120 15.21 2.63 2.74
C THR A 120 14.25 2.40 3.90
N GLU A 121 13.94 3.44 4.68
CA GLU A 121 13.00 3.33 5.81
C GLU A 121 11.55 3.08 5.37
N TYR A 122 11.24 3.25 4.08
CA TYR A 122 9.89 3.04 3.55
C TYR A 122 9.55 1.58 3.30
N VAL A 123 10.55 0.76 3.00
CA VAL A 123 10.39 -0.65 2.67
C VAL A 123 11.00 -1.48 3.77
N MET A 124 10.14 -2.05 4.60
CA MET A 124 10.53 -2.95 5.67
C MET A 124 9.94 -4.33 5.39
N PRO A 125 10.50 -5.39 5.96
CA PRO A 125 9.87 -6.72 5.85
C PRO A 125 8.38 -6.63 6.21
N GLU A 126 7.51 -7.20 5.38
CA GLU A 126 6.04 -7.20 5.51
C GLU A 126 5.34 -5.83 5.41
N ILE A 127 6.03 -4.69 5.59
CA ILE A 127 5.42 -3.37 5.67
C ILE A 127 6.06 -2.40 4.68
N LEU A 128 5.23 -1.79 3.84
CA LEU A 128 5.59 -0.66 2.99
C LEU A 128 4.91 0.61 3.52
N PHE A 129 5.71 1.62 3.82
CA PHE A 129 5.19 2.91 4.21
C PHE A 129 4.89 3.76 2.98
N VAL A 130 3.69 4.33 2.95
CA VAL A 130 3.21 5.20 1.87
C VAL A 130 2.85 6.58 2.42
N PRO A 131 3.11 7.65 1.66
CA PRO A 131 2.72 8.97 2.12
C PRO A 131 1.21 9.11 2.21
N GLU A 132 0.77 9.89 3.18
CA GLU A 132 -0.65 10.17 3.41
C GLU A 132 -1.34 10.69 2.16
N ARG A 133 -2.58 10.21 1.93
CA ARG A 133 -3.43 10.54 0.76
C ARG A 133 -2.77 10.31 -0.59
N GLY A 134 -1.72 9.51 -0.66
CA GLY A 134 -1.01 9.25 -1.91
C GLY A 134 -0.43 10.50 -2.57
N ILE A 135 -0.13 11.55 -1.79
CA ILE A 135 0.32 12.86 -2.31
C ILE A 135 1.53 12.74 -3.22
N SER A 136 2.44 11.80 -2.92
CA SER A 136 3.61 11.55 -3.80
C SER A 136 3.24 10.91 -5.13
N LEU A 137 2.06 10.33 -5.26
CA LEU A 137 1.59 9.70 -6.49
C LEU A 137 0.94 10.72 -7.44
N GLY A 138 0.69 11.95 -7.00
CA GLY A 138 0.11 13.02 -7.80
C GLY A 138 -1.29 12.69 -8.38
N GLN A 139 -1.98 11.68 -7.83
CA GLN A 139 -3.24 11.18 -8.34
C GLN A 139 -4.42 11.93 -7.72
N ASP A 140 -5.03 12.80 -8.51
CA ASP A 140 -6.32 13.41 -8.18
C ASP A 140 -7.44 12.68 -8.95
N PHE A 141 -8.02 11.63 -8.32
CA PHE A 141 -9.10 10.84 -8.91
C PHE A 141 -10.33 11.68 -9.26
N GLU A 142 -10.62 12.74 -8.52
CA GLU A 142 -11.73 13.64 -8.80
C GLU A 142 -11.48 14.47 -10.08
N ALA A 143 -10.28 14.99 -10.23
CA ALA A 143 -9.91 15.73 -11.44
C ALA A 143 -9.90 14.82 -12.67
N GLU A 144 -9.37 13.60 -12.54
CA GLU A 144 -9.38 12.62 -13.63
C GLU A 144 -10.81 12.23 -14.03
N ARG A 145 -11.70 11.99 -13.06
CA ARG A 145 -13.10 11.69 -13.33
C ARG A 145 -13.81 12.85 -14.02
N ARG A 146 -13.56 14.10 -13.60
CA ARG A 146 -14.08 15.28 -14.29
C ARG A 146 -13.62 15.35 -15.73
N ARG A 147 -12.34 15.11 -16.00
CA ARG A 147 -11.80 15.07 -17.37
C ARG A 147 -12.47 13.97 -18.21
N MET A 148 -12.64 12.76 -17.68
CA MET A 148 -13.34 11.69 -18.40
C MET A 148 -14.78 12.09 -18.76
N ASN A 149 -15.50 12.72 -17.84
CA ASN A 149 -16.87 13.21 -18.08
C ASN A 149 -16.92 14.35 -19.11
N GLU A 150 -15.92 15.20 -19.15
CA GLU A 150 -15.81 16.28 -20.14
C GLU A 150 -15.51 15.73 -21.55
N TRP A 151 -14.62 14.75 -21.64
CA TRP A 151 -14.26 14.09 -22.91
C TRP A 151 -15.39 13.19 -23.44
N GLY A 152 -16.14 12.54 -22.55
CA GLY A 152 -17.30 11.74 -22.89
C GLY A 152 -18.43 12.50 -23.57
N ARG A 153 -18.46 13.82 -23.48
CA ARG A 153 -19.41 14.68 -24.21
C ARG A 153 -19.24 14.63 -25.73
N HIS A 154 -18.08 14.21 -26.22
CA HIS A 154 -17.77 14.10 -27.65
C HIS A 154 -17.85 12.67 -28.21
N GLY A 155 -17.85 11.63 -27.34
CA GLY A 155 -17.83 10.23 -27.75
C GLY A 155 -18.91 9.32 -27.13
N GLY A 156 -19.81 9.90 -26.31
CA GLY A 156 -20.76 9.17 -25.49
C GLY A 156 -20.26 9.01 -24.04
N PRO A 157 -21.15 9.02 -23.05
CA PRO A 157 -20.77 8.90 -21.66
C PRO A 157 -20.22 7.49 -21.40
N MET A 158 -19.02 7.39 -20.91
CA MET A 158 -18.50 6.17 -20.29
C MET A 158 -19.37 5.80 -19.08
N ASP A 159 -19.72 4.54 -18.90
CA ASP A 159 -20.39 4.13 -17.70
C ASP A 159 -19.45 4.23 -16.47
N GLU A 160 -20.01 4.19 -15.28
CA GLU A 160 -19.25 4.38 -14.04
C GLU A 160 -18.23 3.25 -13.82
N THR A 161 -18.52 2.04 -14.25
CA THR A 161 -17.64 0.88 -14.14
C THR A 161 -16.42 1.05 -15.06
N GLU A 162 -16.65 1.45 -16.31
CA GLU A 162 -15.58 1.74 -17.27
C GLU A 162 -14.68 2.87 -16.80
N GLN A 163 -15.27 3.92 -16.19
CA GLN A 163 -14.49 5.02 -15.58
C GLN A 163 -13.60 4.51 -14.44
N ASN A 164 -14.15 3.68 -13.55
CA ASN A 164 -13.40 3.15 -12.41
C ASN A 164 -12.26 2.21 -12.87
N ILE A 165 -12.50 1.38 -13.87
CA ILE A 165 -11.46 0.54 -14.50
C ILE A 165 -10.36 1.41 -15.11
N SER A 166 -10.73 2.47 -15.82
CA SER A 166 -9.76 3.39 -16.42
C SER A 166 -8.93 4.13 -15.36
N LEU A 167 -9.56 4.58 -14.27
CA LEU A 167 -8.87 5.20 -13.13
C LEU A 167 -7.90 4.22 -12.47
N PHE A 168 -8.33 2.98 -12.24
CA PHE A 168 -7.49 1.94 -11.66
C PHE A 168 -6.27 1.63 -12.55
N ASN A 169 -6.48 1.46 -13.85
CA ASN A 169 -5.40 1.20 -14.79
C ASN A 169 -4.39 2.35 -14.84
N ARG A 170 -4.85 3.60 -14.80
CA ARG A 170 -3.97 4.77 -14.72
C ARG A 170 -3.19 4.82 -13.40
N PHE A 171 -3.85 4.50 -12.30
CA PHE A 171 -3.21 4.43 -11.00
C PHE A 171 -2.09 3.38 -11.00
N VAL A 172 -2.36 2.15 -11.47
CA VAL A 172 -1.36 1.10 -11.59
C VAL A 172 -0.22 1.51 -12.53
N SER A 173 -0.54 2.12 -13.67
CA SER A 173 0.46 2.59 -14.63
C SER A 173 1.34 3.69 -14.04
N SER A 174 0.80 4.59 -13.20
CA SER A 174 1.61 5.61 -12.54
C SER A 174 2.61 5.01 -11.56
N LEU A 175 2.19 3.98 -10.80
CA LEU A 175 3.07 3.26 -9.88
C LEU A 175 4.25 2.57 -10.62
N THR A 176 3.99 2.03 -11.81
CA THR A 176 5.01 1.36 -12.61
C THR A 176 5.90 2.34 -13.38
N SER A 177 5.35 3.46 -13.88
CA SER A 177 6.11 4.46 -14.64
C SER A 177 7.02 5.31 -13.75
N GLU A 178 6.62 5.64 -12.53
CA GLU A 178 7.50 6.34 -11.58
C GLU A 178 8.69 5.48 -11.17
N ASN A 179 8.49 4.17 -11.02
CA ASN A 179 9.59 3.24 -10.81
C ASN A 179 10.57 3.18 -12.01
N SER A 180 10.11 3.49 -13.23
CA SER A 180 10.96 3.53 -14.41
C SER A 180 11.64 4.88 -14.63
N GLN A 181 11.07 5.98 -14.12
CA GLN A 181 11.65 7.34 -14.25
C GLN A 181 12.63 7.68 -13.13
N ASN A 182 12.43 7.13 -11.95
CA ASN A 182 13.42 7.17 -10.86
C ASN A 182 14.49 6.09 -11.07
N GLY A 183 14.85 5.86 -12.31
CA GLY A 183 15.83 4.88 -12.73
C GLY A 183 17.04 4.93 -11.83
N TRP A 184 17.07 4.02 -10.89
CA TRP A 184 18.24 3.65 -10.19
C TRP A 184 19.23 3.13 -11.26
N ASN A 185 20.08 4.01 -11.72
CA ASN A 185 21.19 3.65 -12.59
C ASN A 185 22.33 3.21 -11.67
N PRO A 186 22.64 1.92 -11.59
CA PRO A 186 23.70 1.42 -10.70
C PRO A 186 25.10 1.83 -11.14
N ASP A 187 25.25 2.53 -12.26
CA ASP A 187 26.52 2.88 -12.89
C ASP A 187 26.87 4.40 -12.81
N ASN A 188 26.20 5.16 -11.94
CA ASN A 188 26.57 6.55 -11.60
C ASN A 188 26.94 6.72 -10.15
#